data_b0453d8b2586526ada29455870acd03f
#
_entry.id   b0453d8b2586526ada29455870acd03f
#
_cell.length_a   1.000
_cell.length_b   1.000
_cell.length_c   1.000
_cell.angle_alpha   90.00
_cell.angle_beta   90.00
_cell.angle_gamma   90.00
#
_symmetry.space_group_name_H-M   'P 1'
#
loop_
_entity.id
_entity.type
_entity.pdbx_description
1 polymer ?
#
loop_
_entity_poly.entity_id
_entity_poly.type
_entity_poly.pdbx_seq_one_letter_code
_entity_poly.pdbx_strand_id
1 'polypeptide(L)'
;VALPTLDAESPALADIRDAVQALFDGNGPLAAQAASVPAPPLHHLLAHSVTALVEMATAWLLAHPQGLQTLPPAALRGLLESEEPARMACGIRLMGSLADDLLCEQAAMLAEFAVSPHAALRAAAAPLVERLAGTPLYNTRCNAQIAERLHEVLFRAEKAEGVHDAALRLLTGPLAAVAPARDASGIWSALQAQAKGAQRYGAWGLKALDLQAYTLRQWSTLARHADADVRALSRQSIDAQLTPMDRTLPEQAEQLLPLADALFADTQQYAREMFGQRLPDGALSPQLLLGWVDHAQPWVQALGRQRLAQHMSAPEASLFLTRLAQHRHQRAAVRHAMAARPARRSPHAARAARLQELQPYFLAVLSQVHRARASKTRVLHFLRSQVQAPETAAVVAAIFARQVVSASHADQPDYVAGLRDIVQRHPQLAQSFMQPLAAERRGQAPSST
;
A
#
# COMPACT_ATOMS: atom_id res chain seq x y z
N VAL A 1 48.22 -11.03 -34.34
CA VAL A 1 47.18 -11.90 -34.96
C VAL A 1 45.92 -11.08 -34.95
N ALA A 2 45.46 -10.66 -36.17
CA ALA A 2 44.15 -10.00 -36.29
C ALA A 2 43.09 -11.03 -35.95
N LEU A 3 42.37 -10.84 -34.88
CA LEU A 3 41.17 -11.61 -34.55
C LEU A 3 40.16 -11.30 -35.63
N PRO A 4 39.48 -12.33 -36.22
CA PRO A 4 38.43 -12.10 -37.18
C PRO A 4 37.32 -11.24 -36.57
N THR A 5 36.77 -10.32 -37.37
CA THR A 5 35.54 -9.59 -37.05
C THR A 5 34.41 -10.59 -37.00
N LEU A 6 34.13 -11.11 -35.84
CA LEU A 6 33.00 -12.00 -35.59
C LEU A 6 31.78 -11.12 -35.24
N ASP A 7 30.65 -11.40 -35.90
CA ASP A 7 29.40 -10.72 -35.59
C ASP A 7 29.07 -10.87 -34.09
N ALA A 8 28.76 -9.76 -33.44
CA ALA A 8 28.63 -9.62 -31.97
C ALA A 8 27.55 -10.48 -31.30
N GLU A 9 26.69 -11.17 -32.08
CA GLU A 9 25.51 -11.89 -31.61
C GLU A 9 25.51 -13.39 -31.89
N SER A 10 26.64 -13.98 -32.27
CA SER A 10 26.67 -15.42 -32.54
C SER A 10 26.61 -16.21 -31.20
N PRO A 11 25.61 -17.11 -31.03
CA PRO A 11 25.54 -18.00 -29.85
C PRO A 11 26.83 -18.79 -29.61
N ALA A 12 27.52 -19.16 -30.67
CA ALA A 12 28.80 -19.85 -30.61
C ALA A 12 29.91 -19.04 -29.94
N LEU A 13 29.86 -17.70 -29.95
CA LEU A 13 30.80 -16.84 -29.22
C LEU A 13 30.57 -16.84 -27.74
N ALA A 14 29.32 -16.90 -27.30
CA ALA A 14 28.97 -17.03 -25.86
C ALA A 14 29.47 -18.36 -25.31
N ASP A 15 29.25 -19.47 -26.07
CA ASP A 15 29.71 -20.81 -25.66
C ASP A 15 31.23 -20.89 -25.62
N ILE A 16 31.93 -20.29 -26.61
CA ILE A 16 33.39 -20.19 -26.59
C ILE A 16 33.91 -19.35 -25.43
N ARG A 17 33.28 -18.23 -25.15
CA ARG A 17 33.61 -17.39 -23.98
C ARG A 17 33.49 -18.20 -22.70
N ASP A 18 32.35 -18.87 -22.48
CA ASP A 18 32.06 -19.61 -21.27
C ASP A 18 33.01 -20.80 -21.09
N ALA A 19 33.32 -21.51 -22.20
CA ALA A 19 34.31 -22.57 -22.19
C ALA A 19 35.73 -22.06 -21.88
N VAL A 20 36.15 -20.94 -22.48
CA VAL A 20 37.47 -20.33 -22.21
C VAL A 20 37.52 -19.80 -20.76
N GLN A 21 36.45 -19.16 -20.28
CA GLN A 21 36.38 -18.65 -18.93
C GLN A 21 36.45 -19.79 -17.89
N ALA A 22 35.78 -20.90 -18.12
CA ALA A 22 35.84 -22.09 -17.27
C ALA A 22 37.26 -22.71 -17.16
N LEU A 23 38.08 -22.59 -18.21
CA LEU A 23 39.48 -23.03 -18.16
C LEU A 23 40.34 -22.19 -17.23
N PHE A 24 40.05 -20.88 -17.09
CA PHE A 24 40.83 -19.90 -16.35
C PHE A 24 40.20 -19.47 -15.01
N ASP A 25 38.97 -19.93 -14.67
CA ASP A 25 38.36 -19.68 -13.37
C ASP A 25 39.19 -20.31 -12.24
N GLY A 26 39.05 -19.77 -11.01
CA GLY A 26 39.89 -20.12 -9.86
C GLY A 26 40.09 -21.61 -9.56
N ASN A 27 39.20 -22.48 -10.06
CA ASN A 27 39.29 -23.96 -10.03
C ASN A 27 39.55 -24.58 -11.41
N GLY A 28 39.73 -23.78 -12.45
CA GLY A 28 39.97 -24.26 -13.81
C GLY A 28 41.42 -24.75 -14.00
N PRO A 29 41.65 -25.63 -14.98
CA PRO A 29 42.96 -26.25 -15.22
C PRO A 29 44.05 -25.23 -15.61
N LEU A 30 43.68 -24.04 -16.05
CA LEU A 30 44.61 -22.96 -16.44
C LEU A 30 44.55 -21.77 -15.50
N ALA A 31 43.93 -21.89 -14.32
CA ALA A 31 43.77 -20.77 -13.37
C ALA A 31 45.13 -20.15 -12.96
N ALA A 32 46.16 -20.99 -12.80
CA ALA A 32 47.53 -20.51 -12.48
C ALA A 32 48.14 -19.69 -13.62
N GLN A 33 47.81 -20.00 -14.88
CA GLN A 33 48.30 -19.25 -16.06
C GLN A 33 47.59 -17.92 -16.24
N ALA A 34 46.35 -17.77 -15.77
CA ALA A 34 45.60 -16.51 -15.83
C ALA A 34 46.35 -15.38 -15.13
N ALA A 35 46.96 -15.68 -13.98
CA ALA A 35 47.79 -14.71 -13.23
C ALA A 35 49.12 -14.35 -13.92
N SER A 36 49.55 -15.11 -14.91
CA SER A 36 50.77 -14.85 -15.68
C SER A 36 50.57 -14.04 -16.97
N VAL A 37 49.32 -13.84 -17.37
CA VAL A 37 48.98 -13.03 -18.57
C VAL A 37 49.29 -11.55 -18.25
N PRO A 38 50.11 -10.83 -19.04
CA PRO A 38 50.38 -9.44 -18.77
C PRO A 38 49.13 -8.57 -18.78
N ALA A 39 48.99 -7.62 -17.85
CA ALA A 39 47.81 -6.74 -17.75
C ALA A 39 47.60 -5.82 -18.98
N PRO A 40 48.64 -5.22 -19.63
CA PRO A 40 48.44 -4.32 -20.76
C PRO A 40 47.63 -4.92 -21.94
N PRO A 41 47.88 -6.14 -22.42
CA PRO A 41 47.01 -6.78 -23.44
C PRO A 41 45.56 -6.87 -23.01
N LEU A 42 45.27 -7.15 -21.74
CA LEU A 42 43.90 -7.21 -21.23
C LEU A 42 43.22 -5.85 -21.24
N HIS A 43 43.97 -4.76 -20.95
CA HIS A 43 43.43 -3.40 -21.05
C HIS A 43 43.03 -3.05 -22.50
N HIS A 44 43.77 -3.49 -23.51
CA HIS A 44 43.37 -3.31 -24.91
C HIS A 44 42.09 -4.06 -25.26
N LEU A 45 41.84 -5.25 -24.68
CA LEU A 45 40.61 -6.00 -24.89
C LEU A 45 39.37 -5.31 -24.32
N LEU A 46 39.52 -4.46 -23.29
CA LEU A 46 38.41 -3.67 -22.74
C LEU A 46 37.81 -2.68 -23.75
N ALA A 47 38.60 -2.23 -24.72
CA ALA A 47 38.14 -1.34 -25.79
C ALA A 47 37.70 -2.10 -27.06
N HIS A 48 37.71 -3.43 -27.05
CA HIS A 48 37.38 -4.22 -28.20
C HIS A 48 35.87 -4.11 -28.56
N SER A 49 35.54 -4.22 -29.86
CA SER A 49 34.13 -4.13 -30.32
C SER A 49 33.26 -5.32 -29.91
N VAL A 50 33.83 -6.49 -29.70
CA VAL A 50 33.12 -7.70 -29.27
C VAL A 50 32.99 -7.76 -27.77
N THR A 51 31.76 -7.66 -27.26
CA THR A 51 31.43 -7.62 -25.84
C THR A 51 31.89 -8.85 -25.07
N ALA A 52 31.81 -10.04 -25.65
CA ALA A 52 32.30 -11.26 -25.02
C ALA A 52 33.80 -11.20 -24.66
N LEU A 53 34.61 -10.53 -25.48
CA LEU A 53 36.04 -10.32 -25.19
C LEU A 53 36.25 -9.29 -24.09
N VAL A 54 35.39 -8.29 -24.00
CA VAL A 54 35.43 -7.29 -22.91
C VAL A 54 35.05 -7.98 -21.58
N GLU A 55 34.03 -8.82 -21.56
CA GLU A 55 33.61 -9.60 -20.39
C GLU A 55 34.72 -10.54 -19.90
N MET A 56 35.35 -11.27 -20.83
CA MET A 56 36.48 -12.15 -20.53
C MET A 56 37.69 -11.36 -19.97
N ALA A 57 38.07 -10.26 -20.62
CA ALA A 57 39.17 -9.38 -20.14
C ALA A 57 38.87 -8.83 -18.75
N THR A 58 37.61 -8.45 -18.49
CA THR A 58 37.17 -7.98 -17.18
C THR A 58 37.32 -9.08 -16.11
N ALA A 59 36.88 -10.30 -16.38
CA ALA A 59 37.01 -11.41 -15.45
C ALA A 59 38.49 -11.71 -15.13
N TRP A 60 39.35 -11.69 -16.15
CA TRP A 60 40.78 -11.94 -15.96
C TRP A 60 41.49 -10.79 -15.21
N LEU A 61 41.14 -9.54 -15.49
CA LEU A 61 41.68 -8.39 -14.74
C LEU A 61 41.29 -8.42 -13.26
N LEU A 62 40.09 -8.82 -12.95
CA LEU A 62 39.62 -8.98 -11.57
C LEU A 62 40.33 -10.12 -10.82
N ALA A 63 40.73 -11.18 -11.53
CA ALA A 63 41.49 -12.29 -10.97
C ALA A 63 43.03 -12.02 -10.95
N HIS A 64 43.53 -11.04 -11.71
CA HIS A 64 44.95 -10.76 -11.84
C HIS A 64 45.50 -9.98 -10.66
N PRO A 65 46.59 -10.39 -10.01
CA PRO A 65 47.15 -9.74 -8.79
C PRO A 65 47.43 -8.26 -8.92
N GLN A 66 47.83 -7.81 -10.13
CA GLN A 66 48.18 -6.42 -10.44
C GLN A 66 47.28 -5.78 -11.51
N GLY A 67 46.26 -6.54 -11.99
CA GLY A 67 45.45 -6.11 -13.14
C GLY A 67 44.72 -4.80 -12.93
N LEU A 68 44.30 -4.55 -11.69
CA LEU A 68 43.53 -3.36 -11.31
C LEU A 68 44.39 -2.17 -10.96
N GLN A 69 45.66 -2.39 -10.51
CA GLN A 69 46.60 -1.30 -10.13
C GLN A 69 47.07 -0.49 -11.35
N THR A 70 47.04 -1.14 -12.52
CA THR A 70 47.49 -0.53 -13.77
C THR A 70 46.33 -0.19 -14.71
N LEU A 71 45.08 -0.31 -14.26
CA LEU A 71 43.90 -0.04 -15.07
C LEU A 71 43.85 1.44 -15.50
N PRO A 72 43.85 1.73 -16.82
CA PRO A 72 43.77 3.11 -17.29
C PRO A 72 42.40 3.73 -16.92
N PRO A 73 42.35 4.92 -16.30
CA PRO A 73 41.09 5.61 -15.99
C PRO A 73 40.20 5.82 -17.22
N ALA A 74 40.79 6.01 -18.40
CA ALA A 74 40.06 6.16 -19.65
C ALA A 74 39.35 4.88 -20.08
N ALA A 75 39.93 3.71 -19.83
CA ALA A 75 39.25 2.43 -20.12
C ALA A 75 38.03 2.20 -19.22
N LEU A 76 38.13 2.49 -17.92
CA LEU A 76 37.01 2.41 -17.00
C LEU A 76 35.92 3.39 -17.40
N ARG A 77 36.26 4.65 -17.71
CA ARG A 77 35.29 5.65 -18.16
C ARG A 77 34.57 5.20 -19.44
N GLY A 78 35.32 4.72 -20.45
CA GLY A 78 34.72 4.25 -21.71
C GLY A 78 33.76 3.09 -21.53
N LEU A 79 33.97 2.21 -20.54
CA LEU A 79 33.02 1.15 -20.20
C LEU A 79 31.75 1.69 -19.50
N LEU A 80 31.93 2.63 -18.55
CA LEU A 80 30.79 3.20 -17.80
C LEU A 80 29.90 4.11 -18.66
N GLU A 81 30.48 4.75 -19.69
CA GLU A 81 29.77 5.61 -20.64
C GLU A 81 29.23 4.83 -21.86
N SER A 82 29.42 3.51 -21.91
CA SER A 82 28.94 2.67 -23.01
C SER A 82 27.41 2.62 -23.06
N GLU A 83 26.83 2.67 -24.26
CA GLU A 83 25.40 2.46 -24.47
C GLU A 83 24.99 0.98 -24.29
N GLU A 84 25.96 0.08 -24.29
CA GLU A 84 25.73 -1.36 -24.16
C GLU A 84 25.74 -1.81 -22.70
N PRO A 85 24.60 -2.33 -22.15
CA PRO A 85 24.47 -2.68 -20.74
C PRO A 85 25.50 -3.70 -20.25
N ALA A 86 25.88 -4.67 -21.09
CA ALA A 86 26.86 -5.67 -20.71
C ALA A 86 28.27 -5.07 -20.51
N ARG A 87 28.65 -4.13 -21.36
CA ARG A 87 29.94 -3.39 -21.24
C ARG A 87 29.93 -2.49 -20.01
N MET A 88 28.83 -1.78 -19.79
CA MET A 88 28.64 -0.96 -18.59
C MET A 88 28.74 -1.82 -17.32
N ALA A 89 28.17 -3.03 -17.33
CA ALA A 89 28.30 -3.98 -16.23
C ALA A 89 29.76 -4.39 -15.96
N CYS A 90 30.58 -4.52 -17.01
CA CYS A 90 32.02 -4.74 -16.87
C CYS A 90 32.70 -3.55 -16.17
N GLY A 91 32.36 -2.33 -16.57
CA GLY A 91 32.86 -1.11 -15.91
C GLY A 91 32.51 -1.06 -14.42
N ILE A 92 31.28 -1.39 -14.05
CA ILE A 92 30.81 -1.46 -12.67
C ILE A 92 31.61 -2.51 -11.87
N ARG A 93 31.83 -3.70 -12.44
CA ARG A 93 32.62 -4.74 -11.76
C ARG A 93 34.06 -4.28 -11.53
N LEU A 94 34.68 -3.64 -12.52
CA LEU A 94 36.05 -3.06 -12.37
C LEU A 94 36.07 -1.91 -11.37
N MET A 95 35.00 -1.11 -11.29
CA MET A 95 34.85 -0.07 -10.26
C MET A 95 34.87 -0.67 -8.84
N GLY A 96 34.51 -1.94 -8.68
CA GLY A 96 34.64 -2.68 -7.44
C GLY A 96 36.06 -2.76 -6.88
N SER A 97 37.12 -2.44 -7.66
CA SER A 97 38.51 -2.35 -7.19
C SER A 97 38.83 -1.03 -6.45
N LEU A 98 37.93 -0.05 -6.55
CA LEU A 98 38.13 1.23 -5.86
C LEU A 98 38.10 1.04 -4.34
N ALA A 99 38.85 1.87 -3.63
CA ALA A 99 38.70 1.99 -2.19
C ALA A 99 37.29 2.41 -1.80
N ASP A 100 36.79 1.94 -0.67
CA ASP A 100 35.41 2.15 -0.23
C ASP A 100 35.03 3.65 -0.14
N ASP A 101 35.94 4.52 0.24
CA ASP A 101 35.71 5.96 0.27
C ASP A 101 35.37 6.51 -1.14
N LEU A 102 36.16 6.11 -2.15
CA LEU A 102 35.92 6.52 -3.54
C LEU A 102 34.64 5.88 -4.11
N LEU A 103 34.35 4.66 -3.71
CA LEU A 103 33.11 3.99 -4.09
C LEU A 103 31.87 4.67 -3.45
N CYS A 104 32.00 5.12 -2.21
CA CYS A 104 30.98 5.88 -1.49
C CYS A 104 30.66 7.23 -2.18
N GLU A 105 31.67 7.89 -2.78
CA GLU A 105 31.46 9.10 -3.58
C GLU A 105 30.58 8.84 -4.85
N GLN A 106 30.51 7.59 -5.30
CA GLN A 106 29.70 7.16 -6.45
C GLN A 106 28.32 6.62 -6.05
N ALA A 107 27.85 6.89 -4.83
CA ALA A 107 26.60 6.34 -4.28
C ALA A 107 25.38 6.56 -5.18
N ALA A 108 25.24 7.75 -5.76
CA ALA A 108 24.12 8.07 -6.65
C ALA A 108 24.13 7.18 -7.91
N MET A 109 25.29 6.98 -8.51
CA MET A 109 25.47 6.13 -9.69
C MET A 109 25.24 4.66 -9.34
N LEU A 110 25.74 4.17 -8.21
CA LEU A 110 25.48 2.81 -7.72
C LEU A 110 23.99 2.55 -7.50
N ALA A 111 23.29 3.51 -6.92
CA ALA A 111 21.85 3.42 -6.73
C ALA A 111 21.08 3.31 -8.06
N GLU A 112 21.45 4.12 -9.06
CA GLU A 112 20.83 4.04 -10.41
C GLU A 112 21.10 2.68 -11.08
N PHE A 113 22.32 2.15 -10.97
CA PHE A 113 22.62 0.83 -11.52
C PHE A 113 21.92 -0.30 -10.78
N ALA A 114 21.78 -0.22 -9.46
CA ALA A 114 21.09 -1.21 -8.64
C ALA A 114 19.58 -1.33 -8.98
N VAL A 115 18.99 -0.29 -9.59
CA VAL A 115 17.58 -0.27 -10.04
C VAL A 115 17.46 -0.12 -11.56
N SER A 116 18.51 -0.38 -12.29
CA SER A 116 18.52 -0.33 -13.76
C SER A 116 17.48 -1.33 -14.34
N PRO A 117 16.84 -1.01 -15.48
CA PRO A 117 16.05 -1.97 -16.25
C PRO A 117 16.84 -3.22 -16.65
N HIS A 118 18.17 -3.08 -16.85
CA HIS A 118 19.04 -4.15 -17.30
C HIS A 118 19.54 -5.03 -16.15
N ALA A 119 19.23 -6.32 -16.20
CA ALA A 119 19.60 -7.27 -15.14
C ALA A 119 21.12 -7.36 -14.91
N ALA A 120 21.93 -7.24 -15.97
CA ALA A 120 23.40 -7.28 -15.88
C ALA A 120 23.95 -6.13 -15.03
N LEU A 121 23.39 -4.92 -15.14
CA LEU A 121 23.80 -3.76 -14.34
C LEU A 121 23.41 -3.95 -12.87
N ARG A 122 22.19 -4.42 -12.60
CA ARG A 122 21.75 -4.73 -11.23
C ARG A 122 22.66 -5.77 -10.57
N ALA A 123 22.97 -6.84 -11.31
CA ALA A 123 23.86 -7.90 -10.82
C ALA A 123 25.27 -7.43 -10.54
N ALA A 124 25.80 -6.50 -11.36
CA ALA A 124 27.13 -5.92 -11.16
C ALA A 124 27.18 -4.94 -9.98
N ALA A 125 26.14 -4.13 -9.79
CA ALA A 125 26.09 -3.10 -8.76
C ALA A 125 25.80 -3.68 -7.35
N ALA A 126 25.01 -4.74 -7.25
CA ALA A 126 24.57 -5.29 -5.97
C ALA A 126 25.74 -5.64 -5.01
N PRO A 127 26.81 -6.37 -5.44
CA PRO A 127 27.94 -6.68 -4.55
C PRO A 127 28.67 -5.44 -4.01
N LEU A 128 28.67 -4.35 -4.78
CA LEU A 128 29.32 -3.10 -4.36
C LEU A 128 28.51 -2.39 -3.28
N VAL A 129 27.19 -2.37 -3.43
CA VAL A 129 26.27 -1.87 -2.40
C VAL A 129 26.36 -2.74 -1.13
N GLU A 130 26.39 -4.06 -1.28
CA GLU A 130 26.55 -5.01 -0.16
C GLU A 130 27.85 -4.79 0.59
N ARG A 131 28.96 -4.53 -0.13
CA ARG A 131 30.29 -4.23 0.46
C ARG A 131 30.25 -2.94 1.28
N LEU A 132 29.68 -1.84 0.74
CA LEU A 132 29.54 -0.57 1.47
C LEU A 132 28.64 -0.73 2.70
N ALA A 133 27.54 -1.49 2.57
CA ALA A 133 26.62 -1.73 3.66
C ALA A 133 27.24 -2.55 4.80
N GLY A 134 28.26 -3.36 4.52
CA GLY A 134 29.00 -4.13 5.52
C GLY A 134 29.81 -3.26 6.51
N THR A 135 30.00 -1.99 6.23
CA THR A 135 30.76 -1.06 7.07
C THR A 135 29.88 0.05 7.63
N PRO A 136 29.59 0.06 8.96
CA PRO A 136 28.71 1.06 9.58
C PRO A 136 29.12 2.51 9.36
N LEU A 137 30.42 2.78 9.12
CA LEU A 137 30.93 4.12 8.82
C LEU A 137 30.23 4.78 7.62
N TYR A 138 29.80 3.98 6.66
CA TYR A 138 29.15 4.46 5.44
C TYR A 138 27.64 4.65 5.57
N ASN A 139 27.02 4.28 6.69
CA ASN A 139 25.57 4.37 6.88
C ASN A 139 25.03 5.79 6.69
N THR A 140 25.69 6.78 7.28
CA THR A 140 25.30 8.19 7.17
C THR A 140 25.86 8.90 5.95
N ARG A 141 26.91 8.36 5.31
CA ARG A 141 27.58 8.99 4.18
C ARG A 141 26.93 8.64 2.83
N CYS A 142 26.78 7.37 2.53
CA CYS A 142 26.30 6.92 1.23
C CYS A 142 25.20 5.86 1.30
N ASN A 143 25.21 4.97 2.31
CA ASN A 143 24.21 3.89 2.37
C ASN A 143 22.78 4.43 2.53
N ALA A 144 22.59 5.50 3.32
CA ALA A 144 21.28 6.16 3.45
C ALA A 144 20.80 6.74 2.11
N GLN A 145 21.69 7.42 1.35
CA GLN A 145 21.34 7.95 0.04
C GLN A 145 20.97 6.84 -0.96
N ILE A 146 21.73 5.75 -0.97
CA ILE A 146 21.40 4.58 -1.80
C ILE A 146 20.04 4.03 -1.38
N ALA A 147 19.80 3.83 -0.08
CA ALA A 147 18.56 3.29 0.44
C ALA A 147 17.34 4.17 0.10
N GLU A 148 17.46 5.49 0.20
CA GLU A 148 16.40 6.42 -0.21
C GLU A 148 16.04 6.27 -1.69
N ARG A 149 17.05 6.20 -2.55
CA ARG A 149 16.83 6.05 -3.99
C ARG A 149 16.16 4.71 -4.34
N LEU A 150 16.61 3.62 -3.72
CA LEU A 150 15.97 2.30 -3.88
C LEU A 150 14.52 2.32 -3.39
N HIS A 151 14.27 2.97 -2.25
CA HIS A 151 12.94 3.08 -1.67
C HIS A 151 11.98 3.87 -2.58
N GLU A 152 12.40 5.01 -3.13
CA GLU A 152 11.61 5.79 -4.09
C GLU A 152 11.14 4.96 -5.29
N VAL A 153 12.02 4.09 -5.80
CA VAL A 153 11.71 3.24 -6.96
C VAL A 153 10.59 2.25 -6.64
N LEU A 154 10.50 1.75 -5.42
CA LEU A 154 9.45 0.82 -5.00
C LEU A 154 8.03 1.42 -5.08
N PHE A 155 7.90 2.75 -4.98
CA PHE A 155 6.59 3.44 -5.06
C PHE A 155 6.16 3.77 -6.50
N ARG A 156 7.02 3.53 -7.47
CA ARG A 156 6.72 3.75 -8.89
C ARG A 156 6.29 2.44 -9.56
N ALA A 157 5.71 2.55 -10.75
CA ALA A 157 5.49 1.39 -11.59
C ALA A 157 6.83 0.72 -11.94
N GLU A 158 6.88 -0.60 -11.88
CA GLU A 158 8.09 -1.35 -12.21
C GLU A 158 8.42 -1.19 -13.69
N LYS A 159 9.59 -0.63 -13.99
CA LYS A 159 10.01 -0.34 -15.36
C LYS A 159 10.45 -1.59 -16.15
N ALA A 160 10.97 -2.58 -15.44
CA ALA A 160 11.39 -3.86 -16.00
C ALA A 160 11.31 -4.93 -14.92
N GLU A 161 11.07 -6.16 -15.29
CA GLU A 161 10.97 -7.29 -14.37
C GLU A 161 12.21 -7.42 -13.48
N GLY A 162 11.96 -7.63 -12.18
CA GLY A 162 12.99 -7.83 -11.16
C GLY A 162 13.68 -6.56 -10.64
N VAL A 163 13.27 -5.36 -11.06
CA VAL A 163 13.79 -4.10 -10.49
C VAL A 163 13.35 -3.95 -9.03
N HIS A 164 12.06 -4.18 -8.75
CA HIS A 164 11.55 -4.14 -7.39
C HIS A 164 12.14 -5.25 -6.51
N ASP A 165 12.37 -6.44 -7.05
CA ASP A 165 12.99 -7.54 -6.31
C ASP A 165 14.43 -7.22 -5.91
N ALA A 166 15.21 -6.64 -6.82
CA ALA A 166 16.59 -6.20 -6.55
C ALA A 166 16.61 -5.12 -5.46
N ALA A 167 15.77 -4.09 -5.60
CA ALA A 167 15.68 -3.01 -4.61
C ALA A 167 15.26 -3.54 -3.22
N LEU A 168 14.24 -4.40 -3.17
CA LEU A 168 13.79 -5.02 -1.92
C LEU A 168 14.88 -5.86 -1.27
N ARG A 169 15.59 -6.70 -2.03
CA ARG A 169 16.67 -7.54 -1.50
C ARG A 169 17.74 -6.69 -0.81
N LEU A 170 18.14 -5.57 -1.42
CA LEU A 170 19.14 -4.68 -0.84
C LEU A 170 18.60 -3.94 0.39
N LEU A 171 17.38 -3.40 0.33
CA LEU A 171 16.77 -2.65 1.42
C LEU A 171 16.42 -3.51 2.64
N THR A 172 15.98 -4.74 2.42
CA THR A 172 15.57 -5.65 3.50
C THR A 172 16.71 -6.51 4.05
N GLY A 173 17.86 -6.50 3.37
CA GLY A 173 19.07 -7.21 3.73
C GLY A 173 20.19 -6.24 4.14
N PRO A 174 21.20 -6.02 3.29
CA PRO A 174 22.40 -5.26 3.67
C PRO A 174 22.11 -3.82 4.12
N LEU A 175 21.18 -3.12 3.50
CA LEU A 175 20.80 -1.75 3.84
C LEU A 175 19.70 -1.65 4.91
N ALA A 176 19.30 -2.76 5.54
CA ALA A 176 18.19 -2.77 6.50
C ALA A 176 18.40 -1.77 7.67
N ALA A 177 19.63 -1.53 8.10
CA ALA A 177 19.94 -0.59 9.18
C ALA A 177 19.61 0.86 8.85
N VAL A 178 19.70 1.24 7.56
CA VAL A 178 19.48 2.60 7.04
C VAL A 178 18.23 2.70 6.16
N ALA A 179 17.44 1.65 6.09
CA ALA A 179 16.21 1.62 5.30
C ALA A 179 15.25 2.74 5.75
N PRO A 180 14.74 3.59 4.83
CA PRO A 180 13.91 4.74 5.18
C PRO A 180 12.48 4.37 5.57
N ALA A 181 11.74 5.32 6.13
CA ALA A 181 10.30 5.21 6.41
C ALA A 181 9.90 3.93 7.20
N ARG A 182 10.69 3.55 8.21
CA ARG A 182 10.46 2.37 9.06
C ARG A 182 9.53 2.65 10.25
N ASP A 183 9.11 3.88 10.43
CA ASP A 183 8.11 4.26 11.42
C ASP A 183 6.70 3.81 10.99
N ALA A 184 5.76 3.84 11.92
CA ALA A 184 4.38 3.41 11.68
C ALA A 184 3.72 4.14 10.50
N SER A 185 4.00 5.43 10.31
CA SER A 185 3.45 6.24 9.22
C SER A 185 4.01 5.82 7.85
N GLY A 186 5.32 5.64 7.76
CA GLY A 186 5.98 5.22 6.52
C GLY A 186 5.55 3.82 6.09
N ILE A 187 5.49 2.88 7.04
CA ILE A 187 5.05 1.51 6.76
C ILE A 187 3.57 1.49 6.35
N TRP A 188 2.71 2.29 7.01
CA TRP A 188 1.31 2.43 6.60
C TRP A 188 1.20 2.92 5.16
N SER A 189 1.95 3.96 4.81
CA SER A 189 1.96 4.52 3.46
C SER A 189 2.42 3.49 2.41
N ALA A 190 3.44 2.70 2.74
CA ALA A 190 3.93 1.64 1.87
C ALA A 190 2.89 0.52 1.65
N LEU A 191 2.20 0.07 2.71
CA LEU A 191 1.15 -0.94 2.62
C LEU A 191 -0.08 -0.47 1.83
N GLN A 192 -0.39 0.82 1.83
CA GLN A 192 -1.51 1.40 1.08
C GLN A 192 -1.13 1.82 -0.35
N ALA A 193 0.13 1.74 -0.73
CA ALA A 193 0.59 2.11 -2.06
C ALA A 193 0.01 1.17 -3.14
N GLN A 194 -0.12 1.68 -4.36
CA GLN A 194 -0.56 0.86 -5.50
C GLN A 194 0.55 -0.08 -6.01
N ALA A 195 1.80 0.31 -5.84
CA ALA A 195 2.96 -0.43 -6.31
C ALA A 195 3.23 -1.65 -5.40
N LYS A 196 3.28 -2.84 -6.01
CA LYS A 196 3.55 -4.10 -5.27
C LYS A 196 4.89 -4.09 -4.54
N GLY A 197 5.91 -3.41 -5.09
CA GLY A 197 7.21 -3.27 -4.44
C GLY A 197 7.10 -2.55 -3.10
N ALA A 198 6.37 -1.43 -3.06
CA ALA A 198 6.11 -0.70 -1.82
C ALA A 198 5.31 -1.52 -0.81
N GLN A 199 4.26 -2.24 -1.26
CA GLN A 199 3.49 -3.12 -0.38
C GLN A 199 4.35 -4.21 0.27
N ARG A 200 5.25 -4.82 -0.50
CA ARG A 200 6.20 -5.84 0.01
C ARG A 200 7.21 -5.24 0.99
N TYR A 201 7.68 -4.02 0.74
CA TYR A 201 8.51 -3.27 1.69
C TYR A 201 7.76 -2.98 2.99
N GLY A 202 6.53 -2.51 2.89
CA GLY A 202 5.64 -2.30 4.03
C GLY A 202 5.39 -3.59 4.82
N ALA A 203 5.16 -4.72 4.15
CA ALA A 203 4.98 -6.03 4.78
C ALA A 203 6.24 -6.51 5.54
N TRP A 204 7.43 -6.22 5.00
CA TRP A 204 8.68 -6.47 5.72
C TRP A 204 8.81 -5.58 6.96
N GLY A 205 8.60 -4.28 6.82
CA GLY A 205 8.72 -3.32 7.92
C GLY A 205 7.70 -3.56 9.03
N LEU A 206 6.49 -3.99 8.67
CA LEU A 206 5.40 -4.28 9.61
C LEU A 206 5.79 -5.34 10.67
N LYS A 207 6.64 -6.31 10.30
CA LYS A 207 7.10 -7.37 11.23
C LYS A 207 7.97 -6.85 12.39
N ALA A 208 8.55 -5.66 12.23
CA ALA A 208 9.40 -5.03 13.23
C ALA A 208 8.66 -3.98 14.09
N LEU A 209 7.41 -3.66 13.76
CA LEU A 209 6.62 -2.69 14.52
C LEU A 209 6.01 -3.32 15.77
N ASP A 210 5.85 -2.47 16.79
CA ASP A 210 5.03 -2.80 17.95
C ASP A 210 3.56 -3.02 17.53
N LEU A 211 2.89 -4.01 18.13
CA LEU A 211 1.48 -4.29 17.91
C LEU A 211 0.58 -3.10 18.32
N GLN A 212 1.06 -2.19 19.16
CA GLN A 212 0.38 -0.97 19.57
C GLN A 212 0.59 0.21 18.59
N ALA A 213 1.41 0.05 17.57
CA ALA A 213 1.72 1.11 16.61
C ALA A 213 0.51 1.57 15.80
N TYR A 214 -0.49 0.71 15.64
CA TYR A 214 -1.72 1.01 14.92
C TYR A 214 -2.95 0.83 15.78
N THR A 215 -3.98 1.63 15.47
CA THR A 215 -5.32 1.50 16.05
C THR A 215 -6.01 0.21 15.59
N LEU A 216 -6.99 -0.24 16.33
CA LEU A 216 -7.81 -1.40 15.97
C LEU A 216 -8.44 -1.26 14.56
N ARG A 217 -8.85 -0.04 14.17
CA ARG A 217 -9.38 0.26 12.84
C ARG A 217 -8.33 0.09 11.74
N GLN A 218 -7.10 0.53 11.99
CA GLN A 218 -6.00 0.36 11.05
C GLN A 218 -5.66 -1.11 10.87
N TRP A 219 -5.55 -1.89 11.94
CA TRP A 219 -5.35 -3.34 11.87
C TRP A 219 -6.49 -4.04 11.12
N SER A 220 -7.74 -3.64 11.37
CA SER A 220 -8.91 -4.17 10.65
C SER A 220 -8.86 -3.88 9.15
N THR A 221 -8.27 -2.75 8.77
CA THR A 221 -8.04 -2.40 7.36
C THR A 221 -6.93 -3.26 6.76
N LEU A 222 -5.81 -3.45 7.46
CA LEU A 222 -4.70 -4.30 7.03
C LEU A 222 -5.06 -5.79 6.96
N ALA A 223 -6.00 -6.26 7.78
CA ALA A 223 -6.53 -7.62 7.70
C ALA A 223 -7.23 -7.92 6.35
N ARG A 224 -7.42 -6.92 5.49
CA ARG A 224 -7.94 -7.04 4.11
C ARG A 224 -6.86 -6.94 3.04
N HIS A 225 -5.60 -6.83 3.43
CA HIS A 225 -4.47 -6.66 2.52
C HIS A 225 -4.28 -7.86 1.59
N ALA A 226 -3.70 -7.66 0.40
CA ALA A 226 -3.46 -8.74 -0.56
C ALA A 226 -2.44 -9.77 -0.03
N ASP A 227 -1.44 -9.33 0.72
CA ASP A 227 -0.41 -10.18 1.32
C ASP A 227 -0.96 -10.98 2.51
N ALA A 228 -0.75 -12.30 2.51
CA ALA A 228 -1.27 -13.21 3.52
C ALA A 228 -0.60 -13.03 4.90
N ASP A 229 0.71 -12.72 4.93
CA ASP A 229 1.45 -12.48 6.18
C ASP A 229 0.95 -11.21 6.86
N VAL A 230 0.70 -10.14 6.08
CA VAL A 230 0.10 -8.90 6.59
C VAL A 230 -1.28 -9.17 7.20
N ARG A 231 -2.11 -9.96 6.52
CA ARG A 231 -3.44 -10.34 7.06
C ARG A 231 -3.32 -11.16 8.35
N ALA A 232 -2.40 -12.12 8.39
CA ALA A 232 -2.19 -12.96 9.57
C ALA A 232 -1.73 -12.14 10.78
N LEU A 233 -0.72 -11.28 10.59
CA LEU A 233 -0.22 -10.40 11.64
C LEU A 233 -1.29 -9.42 12.12
N SER A 234 -2.09 -8.89 11.19
CA SER A 234 -3.18 -7.96 11.54
C SER A 234 -4.25 -8.62 12.41
N ARG A 235 -4.63 -9.87 12.11
CA ARG A 235 -5.57 -10.63 12.95
C ARG A 235 -5.01 -10.91 14.35
N GLN A 236 -3.72 -11.28 14.42
CA GLN A 236 -3.03 -11.45 15.70
C GLN A 236 -3.01 -10.16 16.51
N SER A 237 -2.74 -9.03 15.87
CA SER A 237 -2.71 -7.71 16.52
C SER A 237 -4.10 -7.28 17.01
N ILE A 238 -5.16 -7.55 16.23
CA ILE A 238 -6.54 -7.33 16.66
C ILE A 238 -6.85 -8.17 17.91
N ASP A 239 -6.49 -9.45 17.92
CA ASP A 239 -6.72 -10.32 19.06
C ASP A 239 -5.93 -9.90 20.31
N ALA A 240 -4.72 -9.38 20.13
CA ALA A 240 -3.89 -8.87 21.22
C ALA A 240 -4.42 -7.56 21.83
N GLN A 241 -4.99 -6.67 20.99
CA GLN A 241 -5.54 -5.39 21.45
C GLN A 241 -6.94 -5.51 22.06
N LEU A 242 -7.75 -6.49 21.62
CA LEU A 242 -9.13 -6.68 22.03
C LEU A 242 -9.22 -7.53 23.30
N THR A 243 -9.20 -6.89 24.46
CA THR A 243 -9.49 -7.59 25.72
C THR A 243 -10.95 -8.06 25.77
N PRO A 244 -11.31 -9.03 26.61
CA PRO A 244 -12.71 -9.43 26.80
C PRO A 244 -13.63 -8.25 27.20
N MET A 245 -13.11 -7.29 27.95
CA MET A 245 -13.88 -6.10 28.39
C MET A 245 -14.11 -5.12 27.22
N ASP A 246 -13.08 -4.91 26.37
CA ASP A 246 -13.20 -4.03 25.20
C ASP A 246 -14.20 -4.55 24.18
N ARG A 247 -14.38 -5.85 24.08
CA ARG A 247 -15.37 -6.49 23.18
C ARG A 247 -16.83 -6.09 23.52
N THR A 248 -17.09 -5.60 24.70
CA THR A 248 -18.43 -5.12 25.11
C THR A 248 -18.74 -3.71 24.64
N LEU A 249 -17.70 -2.95 24.22
CA LEU A 249 -17.84 -1.54 23.86
C LEU A 249 -18.23 -1.38 22.39
N PRO A 250 -19.35 -0.69 22.09
CA PRO A 250 -19.78 -0.44 20.71
C PRO A 250 -18.73 0.29 19.84
N GLU A 251 -17.96 1.20 20.45
CA GLU A 251 -16.92 1.94 19.76
C GLU A 251 -15.81 1.01 19.23
N GLN A 252 -15.47 -0.05 19.96
CA GLN A 252 -14.49 -1.04 19.55
C GLN A 252 -15.05 -1.92 18.41
N ALA A 253 -16.31 -2.29 18.50
CA ALA A 253 -16.97 -3.03 17.44
C ALA A 253 -17.04 -2.23 16.13
N GLU A 254 -17.24 -0.91 16.20
CA GLU A 254 -17.21 -0.02 15.02
C GLU A 254 -15.84 0.03 14.36
N GLN A 255 -14.75 -0.06 15.12
CA GLN A 255 -13.39 -0.10 14.58
C GLN A 255 -13.08 -1.38 13.79
N LEU A 256 -13.82 -2.46 14.04
CA LEU A 256 -13.69 -3.74 13.34
C LEU A 256 -14.48 -3.81 12.02
N LEU A 257 -15.33 -2.82 11.72
CA LEU A 257 -16.19 -2.83 10.53
C LEU A 257 -15.47 -3.10 9.19
N PRO A 258 -14.22 -2.65 8.96
CA PRO A 258 -13.51 -3.00 7.74
C PRO A 258 -13.41 -4.51 7.48
N LEU A 259 -13.46 -5.35 8.52
CA LEU A 259 -13.44 -6.82 8.37
C LEU A 259 -14.66 -7.36 7.62
N ALA A 260 -15.80 -6.67 7.68
CA ALA A 260 -17.03 -7.09 6.98
C ALA A 260 -16.88 -7.04 5.44
N ASP A 261 -15.98 -6.18 4.94
CA ASP A 261 -15.68 -6.05 3.52
C ASP A 261 -14.52 -6.95 3.05
N ALA A 262 -14.12 -7.95 3.84
CA ALA A 262 -13.00 -8.83 3.50
C ALA A 262 -13.27 -9.62 2.21
N LEU A 263 -12.29 -9.66 1.33
CA LEU A 263 -12.33 -10.40 0.07
C LEU A 263 -11.70 -11.80 0.20
N PHE A 264 -10.76 -11.97 1.13
CA PHE A 264 -10.00 -13.21 1.31
C PHE A 264 -10.68 -14.14 2.32
N ALA A 265 -10.73 -15.43 2.00
CA ALA A 265 -11.45 -16.44 2.77
C ALA A 265 -11.00 -16.54 4.24
N ASP A 266 -9.68 -16.42 4.48
CA ASP A 266 -9.08 -16.45 5.82
C ASP A 266 -9.57 -15.28 6.70
N THR A 267 -9.66 -14.08 6.15
CA THR A 267 -10.18 -12.91 6.86
C THR A 267 -11.71 -12.95 6.96
N GLN A 268 -12.42 -13.46 5.95
CA GLN A 268 -13.86 -13.66 6.03
C GLN A 268 -14.24 -14.64 7.15
N GLN A 269 -13.49 -15.73 7.30
CA GLN A 269 -13.72 -16.67 8.39
C GLN A 269 -13.46 -16.01 9.74
N TYR A 270 -12.33 -15.31 9.90
CA TYR A 270 -12.02 -14.56 11.11
C TYR A 270 -13.11 -13.54 11.45
N ALA A 271 -13.60 -12.79 10.45
CA ALA A 271 -14.66 -11.82 10.64
C ALA A 271 -15.99 -12.48 11.08
N ARG A 272 -16.35 -13.64 10.51
CA ARG A 272 -17.54 -14.41 10.94
C ARG A 272 -17.42 -14.86 12.39
N GLU A 273 -16.26 -15.34 12.80
CA GLU A 273 -16.00 -15.73 14.19
C GLU A 273 -16.04 -14.52 15.12
N MET A 274 -15.40 -13.41 14.74
CA MET A 274 -15.37 -12.19 15.53
C MET A 274 -16.78 -11.64 15.74
N PHE A 275 -17.50 -11.37 14.67
CA PHE A 275 -18.84 -10.78 14.74
C PHE A 275 -19.93 -11.77 15.13
N GLY A 276 -19.75 -13.06 14.88
CA GLY A 276 -20.72 -14.09 15.16
C GLY A 276 -20.65 -14.69 16.57
N GLN A 277 -19.46 -14.74 17.16
CA GLN A 277 -19.22 -15.50 18.39
C GLN A 277 -18.47 -14.69 19.48
N ARG A 278 -17.50 -13.85 19.08
CA ARG A 278 -16.61 -13.18 20.03
C ARG A 278 -17.15 -11.85 20.56
N LEU A 279 -17.90 -11.12 19.74
CA LEU A 279 -18.56 -9.89 20.18
C LEU A 279 -19.92 -10.23 20.82
N PRO A 280 -20.19 -9.75 22.03
CA PRO A 280 -21.48 -9.94 22.69
C PRO A 280 -22.58 -9.15 21.96
N ASP A 281 -23.84 -9.52 22.20
CA ASP A 281 -25.00 -8.92 21.50
C ASP A 281 -25.11 -7.41 21.72
N GLY A 282 -24.70 -6.89 22.89
CA GLY A 282 -24.73 -5.46 23.19
C GLY A 282 -23.66 -4.61 22.51
N ALA A 283 -22.61 -5.24 22.00
CA ALA A 283 -21.50 -4.51 21.35
C ALA A 283 -21.83 -4.00 19.94
N LEU A 284 -22.79 -4.66 19.28
CA LEU A 284 -23.21 -4.28 17.92
C LEU A 284 -24.50 -3.43 18.01
N SER A 285 -24.39 -2.15 17.69
CA SER A 285 -25.56 -1.28 17.71
C SER A 285 -26.63 -1.75 16.70
N PRO A 286 -27.93 -1.62 17.00
CA PRO A 286 -29.00 -1.98 16.06
C PRO A 286 -28.86 -1.27 14.71
N GLN A 287 -28.36 -0.04 14.70
CA GLN A 287 -28.12 0.77 13.51
C GLN A 287 -27.03 0.16 12.61
N LEU A 288 -25.97 -0.38 13.22
CA LEU A 288 -24.91 -1.09 12.53
C LEU A 288 -25.45 -2.38 11.88
N LEU A 289 -26.20 -3.15 12.65
CA LEU A 289 -26.82 -4.41 12.19
C LEU A 289 -27.79 -4.18 11.02
N LEU A 290 -28.55 -3.09 11.05
CA LEU A 290 -29.39 -2.66 9.91
C LEU A 290 -28.56 -2.38 8.67
N GLY A 291 -27.40 -1.73 8.81
CA GLY A 291 -26.46 -1.52 7.72
C GLY A 291 -25.96 -2.85 7.12
N TRP A 292 -25.77 -3.87 7.95
CA TRP A 292 -25.34 -5.20 7.51
C TRP A 292 -26.42 -5.99 6.78
N VAL A 293 -27.69 -5.84 7.14
CA VAL A 293 -28.81 -6.50 6.42
C VAL A 293 -28.81 -6.15 4.93
N ASP A 294 -28.33 -4.96 4.60
CA ASP A 294 -28.21 -4.48 3.22
C ASP A 294 -26.78 -4.55 2.65
N HIS A 295 -25.84 -5.22 3.31
CA HIS A 295 -24.45 -5.30 2.89
C HIS A 295 -24.28 -6.04 1.55
N ALA A 296 -23.23 -5.72 0.78
CA ALA A 296 -22.98 -6.39 -0.51
C ALA A 296 -22.65 -7.89 -0.36
N GLN A 297 -22.03 -8.26 0.78
CA GLN A 297 -21.63 -9.64 1.05
C GLN A 297 -22.80 -10.47 1.66
N PRO A 298 -23.20 -11.60 1.05
CA PRO A 298 -24.34 -12.41 1.54
C PRO A 298 -24.17 -12.92 2.97
N TRP A 299 -22.93 -13.25 3.38
CA TRP A 299 -22.67 -13.73 4.73
C TRP A 299 -22.84 -12.63 5.78
N VAL A 300 -22.50 -11.37 5.46
CA VAL A 300 -22.72 -10.21 6.34
C VAL A 300 -24.23 -9.93 6.46
N GLN A 301 -24.97 -10.03 5.35
CA GLN A 301 -26.42 -9.92 5.38
C GLN A 301 -27.06 -10.97 6.29
N ALA A 302 -26.62 -12.23 6.18
CA ALA A 302 -27.13 -13.32 7.02
C ALA A 302 -26.83 -13.07 8.50
N LEU A 303 -25.60 -12.67 8.82
CA LEU A 303 -25.17 -12.33 10.17
C LEU A 303 -25.95 -11.13 10.72
N GLY A 304 -26.12 -10.08 9.92
CA GLY A 304 -26.90 -8.89 10.28
C GLY A 304 -28.33 -9.25 10.65
N ARG A 305 -28.99 -10.10 9.85
CA ARG A 305 -30.36 -10.59 10.15
C ARG A 305 -30.41 -11.41 11.43
N GLN A 306 -29.47 -12.34 11.60
CA GLN A 306 -29.42 -13.21 12.78
C GLN A 306 -29.22 -12.40 14.07
N ARG A 307 -28.21 -11.53 14.11
CA ARG A 307 -27.88 -10.71 15.27
C ARG A 307 -28.97 -9.68 15.57
N LEU A 308 -29.54 -9.12 14.52
CA LEU A 308 -30.63 -8.17 14.66
C LEU A 308 -31.88 -8.83 15.25
N ALA A 309 -32.21 -10.06 14.83
CA ALA A 309 -33.32 -10.84 15.40
C ALA A 309 -33.08 -11.16 16.89
N GLN A 310 -31.85 -11.39 17.31
CA GLN A 310 -31.49 -11.62 18.73
C GLN A 310 -31.60 -10.33 19.57
N HIS A 311 -31.20 -9.18 19.00
CA HIS A 311 -31.27 -7.87 19.69
C HIS A 311 -32.68 -7.34 19.87
N MET A 312 -33.60 -7.77 19.02
CA MET A 312 -34.91 -7.17 18.89
C MET A 312 -36.02 -8.08 19.41
N SER A 313 -35.90 -8.50 20.64
CA SER A 313 -37.01 -9.16 21.36
C SER A 313 -38.16 -8.20 21.70
N ALA A 314 -38.01 -6.88 21.45
CA ALA A 314 -39.08 -5.91 21.63
C ALA A 314 -40.02 -5.88 20.40
N PRO A 315 -41.34 -5.91 20.59
CA PRO A 315 -42.35 -5.98 19.52
C PRO A 315 -42.23 -4.87 18.46
N GLU A 316 -41.85 -3.68 18.86
CA GLU A 316 -41.71 -2.50 18.00
C GLU A 316 -40.53 -2.61 17.02
N ALA A 317 -39.44 -3.19 17.48
CA ALA A 317 -38.27 -3.42 16.70
C ALA A 317 -38.42 -4.55 15.70
N SER A 318 -39.12 -5.64 16.07
CA SER A 318 -39.49 -6.74 15.20
C SER A 318 -40.36 -6.26 14.03
N LEU A 319 -41.31 -5.37 14.29
CA LEU A 319 -42.21 -4.81 13.26
C LEU A 319 -41.43 -3.95 12.23
N PHE A 320 -40.50 -3.17 12.70
CA PHE A 320 -39.64 -2.32 11.87
C PHE A 320 -38.78 -3.17 10.93
N LEU A 321 -38.18 -4.24 11.47
CA LEU A 321 -37.28 -5.13 10.74
C LEU A 321 -37.98 -6.04 9.76
N THR A 322 -39.12 -6.62 10.16
CA THR A 322 -39.92 -7.47 9.28
C THR A 322 -40.36 -6.66 8.07
N ARG A 323 -40.69 -5.40 8.26
CA ARG A 323 -41.07 -4.49 7.18
C ARG A 323 -39.90 -4.07 6.29
N LEU A 324 -38.70 -3.85 6.85
CA LEU A 324 -37.46 -3.61 6.09
C LEU A 324 -37.03 -4.85 5.30
N ALA A 325 -37.10 -6.04 5.88
CA ALA A 325 -36.67 -7.28 5.25
C ALA A 325 -37.65 -7.80 4.18
N GLN A 326 -38.93 -7.50 4.29
CA GLN A 326 -39.97 -7.93 3.34
C GLN A 326 -40.06 -7.05 2.09
N HIS A 327 -39.52 -5.86 2.09
CA HIS A 327 -39.64 -4.95 0.96
C HIS A 327 -38.36 -4.91 0.11
N ARG A 328 -38.46 -5.49 -1.11
CA ARG A 328 -37.51 -5.24 -2.21
C ARG A 328 -37.31 -3.74 -2.54
N HIS A 329 -38.09 -2.86 -1.94
CA HIS A 329 -38.03 -1.41 -2.13
C HIS A 329 -37.92 -0.69 -0.77
N GLN A 330 -36.71 -0.41 -0.33
CA GLN A 330 -36.40 0.37 0.87
C GLN A 330 -37.20 1.69 0.99
N ARG A 331 -37.68 2.26 -0.12
CA ARG A 331 -38.54 3.46 -0.15
C ARG A 331 -39.84 3.28 0.63
N ALA A 332 -40.43 2.09 0.59
CA ALA A 332 -41.70 1.85 1.28
C ALA A 332 -41.52 1.67 2.78
N ALA A 333 -40.46 0.97 3.21
CA ALA A 333 -40.15 0.76 4.62
C ALA A 333 -39.79 2.07 5.33
N VAL A 334 -38.94 2.92 4.71
CA VAL A 334 -38.59 4.23 5.28
C VAL A 334 -39.80 5.15 5.28
N ARG A 335 -40.65 5.17 4.25
CA ARG A 335 -41.91 5.94 4.24
C ARG A 335 -42.87 5.47 5.32
N HIS A 336 -42.98 4.17 5.58
CA HIS A 336 -43.87 3.62 6.60
C HIS A 336 -43.37 3.91 8.02
N ALA A 337 -42.07 3.77 8.28
CA ALA A 337 -41.45 4.20 9.53
C ALA A 337 -41.64 5.70 9.81
N MET A 338 -41.65 6.51 8.75
CA MET A 338 -41.91 7.96 8.81
C MET A 338 -43.39 8.33 9.02
N ALA A 339 -44.33 7.44 8.67
CA ALA A 339 -45.75 7.69 8.77
C ALA A 339 -46.36 7.29 10.12
N ALA A 340 -45.67 6.52 10.99
CA ALA A 340 -46.13 6.16 12.31
C ALA A 340 -46.23 7.40 13.22
N ARG A 341 -47.48 7.70 13.67
CA ARG A 341 -47.83 8.90 14.45
C ARG A 341 -47.25 8.94 15.85
N PRO A 342 -46.58 10.04 16.26
CA PRO A 342 -46.53 10.44 17.66
C PRO A 342 -47.56 11.56 17.93
N ALA A 343 -48.32 11.35 18.98
CA ALA A 343 -49.43 12.16 19.37
C ALA A 343 -49.07 13.45 20.06
N ARG A 344 -48.47 14.42 19.63
CA ARG A 344 -48.35 15.79 20.23
C ARG A 344 -47.30 16.73 19.64
N ARG A 345 -46.67 16.42 18.48
CA ARG A 345 -45.75 17.32 17.82
C ARG A 345 -46.25 17.71 16.43
N SER A 346 -45.77 18.85 15.89
CA SER A 346 -46.09 19.21 14.51
C SER A 346 -45.64 18.06 13.58
N PRO A 347 -46.33 17.81 12.45
CA PRO A 347 -45.98 16.74 11.53
C PRO A 347 -44.50 16.80 11.04
N HIS A 348 -43.97 18.02 10.92
CA HIS A 348 -42.60 18.23 10.48
C HIS A 348 -41.57 17.98 11.60
N ALA A 349 -41.85 18.38 12.84
CA ALA A 349 -40.98 18.11 13.98
C ALA A 349 -40.92 16.61 14.32
N ALA A 350 -42.06 15.89 14.20
CA ALA A 350 -42.12 14.46 14.35
C ALA A 350 -41.29 13.73 13.28
N ARG A 351 -41.36 14.21 12.04
CA ARG A 351 -40.57 13.69 10.91
C ARG A 351 -39.09 13.97 11.07
N ALA A 352 -38.69 15.16 11.55
CA ALA A 352 -37.31 15.49 11.86
C ALA A 352 -36.73 14.59 12.98
N ALA A 353 -37.48 14.34 14.05
CA ALA A 353 -37.07 13.42 15.10
C ALA A 353 -36.83 11.99 14.56
N ARG A 354 -37.70 11.52 13.69
CA ARG A 354 -37.51 10.21 13.03
C ARG A 354 -36.29 10.16 12.12
N LEU A 355 -36.01 11.23 11.36
CA LEU A 355 -34.80 11.31 10.55
C LEU A 355 -33.55 11.32 11.43
N GLN A 356 -33.60 11.95 12.60
CA GLN A 356 -32.53 12.00 13.56
C GLN A 356 -32.26 10.63 14.20
N GLU A 357 -33.29 9.88 14.55
CA GLU A 357 -33.19 8.49 15.02
C GLU A 357 -32.57 7.57 13.94
N LEU A 358 -32.88 7.80 12.66
CA LEU A 358 -32.36 7.03 11.51
C LEU A 358 -31.01 7.56 10.98
N GLN A 359 -30.48 8.65 11.52
CA GLN A 359 -29.22 9.26 11.09
C GLN A 359 -28.06 8.27 11.06
N PRO A 360 -27.81 7.43 12.08
CA PRO A 360 -26.72 6.46 12.06
C PRO A 360 -26.87 5.44 10.90
N TYR A 361 -28.11 5.03 10.59
CA TYR A 361 -28.39 4.16 9.45
C TYR A 361 -28.03 4.84 8.11
N PHE A 362 -28.44 6.08 7.90
CA PHE A 362 -28.11 6.81 6.68
C PHE A 362 -26.59 7.00 6.52
N LEU A 363 -25.91 7.36 7.59
CA LEU A 363 -24.46 7.49 7.60
C LEU A 363 -23.78 6.17 7.27
N ALA A 364 -24.22 5.05 7.87
CA ALA A 364 -23.66 3.72 7.59
C ALA A 364 -23.86 3.31 6.12
N VAL A 365 -25.04 3.60 5.53
CA VAL A 365 -25.30 3.32 4.10
C VAL A 365 -24.42 4.18 3.19
N LEU A 366 -24.29 5.47 3.48
CA LEU A 366 -23.58 6.41 2.63
C LEU A 366 -22.05 6.26 2.72
N SER A 367 -21.53 5.80 3.86
CA SER A 367 -20.08 5.62 4.11
C SER A 367 -19.50 4.33 3.51
N GLN A 368 -20.30 3.37 3.05
CA GLN A 368 -19.79 2.10 2.54
C GLN A 368 -19.15 2.24 1.17
N VAL A 369 -17.86 1.89 1.07
CA VAL A 369 -17.06 2.08 -0.15
C VAL A 369 -17.51 1.13 -1.27
N HIS A 370 -17.95 -0.09 -0.95
CA HIS A 370 -18.24 -1.16 -1.92
C HIS A 370 -19.74 -1.42 -2.17
N ARG A 371 -20.63 -0.55 -1.71
CA ARG A 371 -22.05 -0.75 -1.96
C ARG A 371 -22.42 -0.43 -3.40
N ALA A 372 -23.31 -1.26 -3.93
CA ALA A 372 -23.93 -1.00 -5.20
C ALA A 372 -24.45 0.46 -5.22
N ARG A 373 -23.99 1.24 -6.19
CA ARG A 373 -24.32 2.67 -6.39
C ARG A 373 -25.83 2.96 -6.28
N ALA A 374 -26.64 1.98 -6.65
CA ALA A 374 -28.09 2.02 -6.54
C ALA A 374 -28.66 2.21 -5.10
N SER A 375 -27.98 1.70 -4.06
CA SER A 375 -28.45 1.89 -2.67
C SER A 375 -28.13 3.29 -2.16
N LYS A 376 -26.92 3.81 -2.43
CA LYS A 376 -26.56 5.19 -2.13
C LYS A 376 -27.47 6.19 -2.85
N THR A 377 -27.68 6.00 -4.15
CA THR A 377 -28.57 6.85 -4.96
C THR A 377 -30.00 6.88 -4.39
N ARG A 378 -30.53 5.75 -3.94
CA ARG A 378 -31.86 5.68 -3.31
C ARG A 378 -31.92 6.45 -1.99
N VAL A 379 -30.91 6.31 -1.13
CA VAL A 379 -30.85 7.06 0.14
C VAL A 379 -30.69 8.55 -0.12
N LEU A 380 -29.81 8.95 -1.05
CA LEU A 380 -29.65 10.35 -1.46
C LEU A 380 -30.96 10.97 -1.98
N HIS A 381 -31.63 10.25 -2.86
CA HIS A 381 -32.92 10.72 -3.40
C HIS A 381 -33.97 10.82 -2.29
N PHE A 382 -34.01 9.86 -1.37
CA PHE A 382 -34.91 9.92 -0.22
C PHE A 382 -34.61 11.15 0.65
N LEU A 383 -33.36 11.34 1.07
CA LEU A 383 -32.96 12.48 1.91
C LEU A 383 -33.27 13.83 1.22
N ARG A 384 -32.96 13.96 -0.07
CA ARG A 384 -33.33 15.16 -0.86
C ARG A 384 -34.84 15.41 -0.90
N SER A 385 -35.67 14.37 -0.88
CA SER A 385 -37.13 14.53 -0.83
C SER A 385 -37.66 15.04 0.52
N GLN A 386 -36.83 14.96 1.58
CA GLN A 386 -37.20 15.38 2.95
C GLN A 386 -36.86 16.85 3.27
N VAL A 387 -36.27 17.61 2.35
CA VAL A 387 -35.81 19.00 2.59
C VAL A 387 -36.91 20.06 2.42
N GLN A 388 -38.17 19.69 2.44
CA GLN A 388 -39.30 20.66 2.21
C GLN A 388 -39.54 21.56 3.42
N ALA A 389 -39.34 21.07 4.64
CA ALA A 389 -39.53 21.82 5.86
C ALA A 389 -38.16 22.12 6.53
N PRO A 390 -37.95 23.26 7.18
CA PRO A 390 -36.68 23.64 7.78
C PRO A 390 -36.20 22.66 8.84
N GLU A 391 -37.10 22.06 9.62
CA GLU A 391 -36.76 21.10 10.66
C GLU A 391 -36.17 19.80 10.08
N THR A 392 -36.74 19.29 9.01
CA THR A 392 -36.21 18.10 8.32
C THR A 392 -34.97 18.42 7.48
N ALA A 393 -34.92 19.61 6.88
CA ALA A 393 -33.77 20.08 6.13
C ALA A 393 -32.52 20.24 7.01
N ALA A 394 -32.65 20.67 8.27
CA ALA A 394 -31.56 20.77 9.23
C ALA A 394 -30.91 19.39 9.51
N VAL A 395 -31.71 18.34 9.69
CA VAL A 395 -31.20 16.98 9.92
C VAL A 395 -30.51 16.44 8.67
N VAL A 396 -31.08 16.65 7.47
CA VAL A 396 -30.48 16.23 6.21
C VAL A 396 -29.17 16.97 5.94
N ALA A 397 -29.11 18.28 6.25
CA ALA A 397 -27.92 19.09 6.14
C ALA A 397 -26.77 18.55 7.03
N ALA A 398 -27.07 18.16 8.28
CA ALA A 398 -26.09 17.56 9.19
C ALA A 398 -25.55 16.22 8.63
N ILE A 399 -26.40 15.38 8.02
CA ILE A 399 -25.99 14.13 7.38
C ILE A 399 -25.05 14.42 6.21
N PHE A 400 -25.43 15.33 5.30
CA PHE A 400 -24.63 15.64 4.12
C PHE A 400 -23.31 16.33 4.49
N ALA A 401 -23.30 17.27 5.43
CA ALA A 401 -22.09 17.92 5.91
C ALA A 401 -21.06 16.91 6.44
N ARG A 402 -21.50 15.95 7.23
CA ARG A 402 -20.64 14.88 7.75
C ARG A 402 -20.10 13.98 6.63
N GLN A 403 -20.90 13.70 5.61
CA GLN A 403 -20.48 12.86 4.50
C GLN A 403 -19.51 13.59 3.53
N VAL A 404 -19.63 14.89 3.32
CA VAL A 404 -18.69 15.66 2.51
C VAL A 404 -17.25 15.50 2.97
N VAL A 405 -17.02 15.39 4.29
CA VAL A 405 -15.68 15.24 4.88
C VAL A 405 -15.14 13.81 4.73
N SER A 406 -16.02 12.80 4.82
CA SER A 406 -15.61 11.39 4.90
C SER A 406 -15.81 10.59 3.60
N ALA A 407 -16.50 11.15 2.59
CA ALA A 407 -16.81 10.45 1.35
C ALA A 407 -15.65 10.40 0.35
N SER A 408 -15.70 9.41 -0.55
CA SER A 408 -14.81 9.37 -1.70
C SER A 408 -15.00 10.58 -2.62
N HIS A 409 -13.95 10.99 -3.34
CA HIS A 409 -14.01 12.09 -4.29
C HIS A 409 -15.14 11.94 -5.34
N ALA A 410 -15.48 10.70 -5.69
CA ALA A 410 -16.57 10.41 -6.65
C ALA A 410 -17.97 10.69 -6.09
N ASP A 411 -18.17 10.58 -4.78
CA ASP A 411 -19.47 10.76 -4.12
C ASP A 411 -19.66 12.19 -3.56
N GLN A 412 -18.58 12.92 -3.31
CA GLN A 412 -18.62 14.30 -2.76
C GLN A 412 -19.53 15.28 -3.52
N PRO A 413 -19.52 15.31 -4.88
CA PRO A 413 -20.37 16.24 -5.64
C PRO A 413 -21.86 16.09 -5.32
N ASP A 414 -22.34 14.87 -5.05
CA ASP A 414 -23.74 14.61 -4.74
C ASP A 414 -24.17 15.22 -3.40
N TYR A 415 -23.29 15.17 -2.38
CA TYR A 415 -23.55 15.77 -1.07
C TYR A 415 -23.47 17.29 -1.13
N VAL A 416 -22.47 17.83 -1.85
CA VAL A 416 -22.34 19.29 -2.05
C VAL A 416 -23.56 19.86 -2.77
N ALA A 417 -24.04 19.18 -3.82
CA ALA A 417 -25.27 19.58 -4.52
C ALA A 417 -26.48 19.55 -3.58
N GLY A 418 -26.61 18.52 -2.74
CA GLY A 418 -27.66 18.44 -1.73
C GLY A 418 -27.62 19.57 -0.71
N LEU A 419 -26.44 19.94 -0.22
CA LEU A 419 -26.26 21.09 0.70
C LEU A 419 -26.61 22.41 0.00
N ARG A 420 -26.22 22.60 -1.26
CA ARG A 420 -26.58 23.78 -2.04
C ARG A 420 -28.10 23.91 -2.20
N ASP A 421 -28.79 22.82 -2.51
CA ASP A 421 -30.26 22.80 -2.61
C ASP A 421 -30.93 23.22 -1.30
N ILE A 422 -30.36 22.74 -0.14
CA ILE A 422 -30.87 23.10 1.19
C ILE A 422 -30.66 24.58 1.47
N VAL A 423 -29.48 25.15 1.19
CA VAL A 423 -29.20 26.58 1.39
C VAL A 423 -30.09 27.47 0.52
N GLN A 424 -30.33 27.05 -0.70
CA GLN A 424 -31.22 27.80 -1.59
C GLN A 424 -32.66 27.88 -1.08
N ARG A 425 -33.16 26.80 -0.43
CA ARG A 425 -34.53 26.74 0.09
C ARG A 425 -34.64 27.29 1.53
N HIS A 426 -33.61 27.14 2.31
CA HIS A 426 -33.54 27.46 3.74
C HIS A 426 -32.23 28.21 4.07
N PRO A 427 -32.05 29.47 3.64
CA PRO A 427 -30.80 30.23 3.83
C PRO A 427 -30.34 30.32 5.28
N GLN A 428 -31.30 30.32 6.24
CA GLN A 428 -31.03 30.39 7.67
C GLN A 428 -30.24 29.16 8.19
N LEU A 429 -30.24 28.03 7.49
CA LEU A 429 -29.51 26.84 7.91
C LEU A 429 -28.03 26.87 7.49
N ALA A 430 -27.61 27.80 6.61
CA ALA A 430 -26.25 27.83 6.11
C ALA A 430 -25.18 27.91 7.22
N GLN A 431 -25.43 28.72 8.24
CA GLN A 431 -24.49 28.89 9.36
C GLN A 431 -24.35 27.64 10.24
N SER A 432 -25.41 26.86 10.38
CA SER A 432 -25.43 25.69 11.28
C SER A 432 -24.51 24.53 10.89
N PHE A 433 -24.21 24.38 9.60
CA PHE A 433 -23.32 23.32 9.10
C PHE A 433 -22.00 23.82 8.49
N MET A 434 -21.91 25.13 8.15
CA MET A 434 -20.64 25.70 7.67
C MET A 434 -19.58 25.79 8.77
N GLN A 435 -19.98 26.09 10.01
CA GLN A 435 -19.05 26.13 11.16
C GLN A 435 -18.42 24.78 11.48
N PRO A 436 -19.18 23.65 11.58
CA PRO A 436 -18.60 22.32 11.78
C PRO A 436 -17.64 21.91 10.66
N LEU A 437 -17.98 22.14 9.39
CA LEU A 437 -17.12 21.86 8.25
C LEU A 437 -15.79 22.63 8.29
N ALA A 438 -15.83 23.88 8.73
CA ALA A 438 -14.63 24.70 8.86
C ALA A 438 -13.76 24.28 10.06
N ALA A 439 -14.35 23.76 11.13
CA ALA A 439 -13.65 23.23 12.29
C ALA A 439 -12.94 21.90 11.99
N GLU A 440 -13.63 20.97 11.33
CA GLU A 440 -13.05 19.68 10.91
C GLU A 440 -11.91 19.84 9.89
N ARG A 441 -12.01 20.75 8.95
CA ARG A 441 -10.90 21.07 8.02
C ARG A 441 -9.68 21.67 8.72
N ARG A 442 -9.86 22.44 9.80
CA ARG A 442 -8.73 22.99 10.58
C ARG A 442 -8.05 21.93 11.43
N GLY A 443 -8.76 20.91 11.90
CA GLY A 443 -8.18 19.79 12.63
C GLY A 443 -7.42 18.78 11.75
N GLN A 444 -7.58 18.85 10.42
CA GLN A 444 -6.87 18.01 9.45
C GLN A 444 -5.69 18.71 8.76
N ALA A 445 -5.40 19.98 9.09
CA ALA A 445 -4.19 20.63 8.59
C ALA A 445 -2.97 19.94 9.21
N PRO A 446 -2.02 19.42 8.41
CA PRO A 446 -0.79 18.87 8.94
C PRO A 446 -0.08 19.99 9.70
N SER A 447 0.30 19.73 10.94
CA SER A 447 1.25 20.55 11.68
C SER A 447 2.56 20.56 10.91
N SER A 448 2.72 21.53 10.05
CA SER A 448 4.00 21.87 9.42
C SER A 448 4.87 22.53 10.48
N THR A 449 5.76 21.78 11.07
CA THR A 449 7.04 22.24 11.62
C THR A 449 8.07 21.18 11.38
#